data_c6b97c8d1ca1d4cf5c8e2d65412c83e7
#
_entry.id   c6b97c8d1ca1d4cf5c8e2d65412c83e7
#
_cell.length_a   1.000
_cell.length_b   1.000
_cell.length_c   1.000
_cell.angle_alpha   90.00
_cell.angle_beta   90.00
_cell.angle_gamma   90.00
#
_symmetry.space_group_name_H-M   'P 1'
#
loop_
_entity.id
_entity.type
_entity.pdbx_description
1 polymer ?
#
loop_
_entity_poly.entity_id
_entity_poly.type
_entity_poly.pdbx_seq_one_letter_code
_entity_poly.pdbx_strand_id
1 'polypeptide(L)'
;MADWNAEQYLKFEDERTRPSRDLLAQIPLFDARKVVDIGCGPGNSTELLVKRWPQAAVIGIDTSADMLRQARQRLPGHSFIEANIAHWAPPENTDVLFANAIFQWVPGHLKQLQRLLGALPSGGVLAVQMPDNLEEPAHVLMREVAHLEPWREMLAEAARVRDNLPKPGVYYDALGPLCTRLEIWHTIYNHVLDDAAAVVEWVKGTGLRPFVDPLDPPERKQYLAEYTARIAASYLPQADGKVLLRFPRIFIVAVR
;
A
#
# COMPACT_ATOMS: atom_id res chain seq x y z
N MET A 1 13.05 8.42 -8.20
CA MET A 1 11.93 8.79 -7.32
C MET A 1 12.53 9.35 -6.03
N ALA A 2 12.01 10.47 -5.50
CA ALA A 2 12.42 10.96 -4.19
C ALA A 2 12.10 9.89 -3.13
N ASP A 3 12.98 9.71 -2.14
CA ASP A 3 12.81 8.70 -1.09
C ASP A 3 11.55 8.98 -0.24
N TRP A 4 10.94 7.94 0.31
CA TRP A 4 9.72 8.06 1.11
C TRP A 4 10.02 8.74 2.46
N ASN A 5 9.20 9.73 2.84
CA ASN A 5 9.30 10.40 4.14
C ASN A 5 8.53 9.59 5.19
N ALA A 6 9.27 8.90 6.07
CA ALA A 6 8.67 8.04 7.07
C ALA A 6 7.95 8.80 8.20
N GLU A 7 8.38 10.03 8.55
CA GLU A 7 7.72 10.84 9.58
C GLU A 7 6.28 11.22 9.16
N GLN A 8 6.10 11.64 7.89
CA GLN A 8 4.78 11.90 7.32
C GLN A 8 3.94 10.62 7.23
N TYR A 9 4.58 9.46 7.01
CA TYR A 9 3.92 8.16 6.94
C TYR A 9 3.37 7.72 8.31
N LEU A 10 4.10 7.98 9.39
CA LEU A 10 3.74 7.58 10.76
C LEU A 10 2.61 8.42 11.38
N LYS A 11 2.28 9.59 10.82
CA LYS A 11 1.20 10.47 11.32
C LYS A 11 -0.19 9.77 11.44
N PHE A 12 -0.41 8.71 10.65
CA PHE A 12 -1.64 7.91 10.63
C PHE A 12 -1.29 6.42 10.77
N GLU A 13 -0.40 6.08 11.70
CA GLU A 13 0.14 4.73 11.85
C GLU A 13 -0.94 3.69 12.14
N ASP A 14 -1.87 3.98 13.07
CA ASP A 14 -2.91 3.03 13.47
C ASP A 14 -3.85 2.69 12.32
N GLU A 15 -4.32 3.69 11.57
CA GLU A 15 -5.21 3.51 10.43
C GLU A 15 -4.52 2.79 9.28
N ARG A 16 -3.23 3.05 9.08
CA ARG A 16 -2.42 2.38 8.05
C ARG A 16 -2.02 0.96 8.44
N THR A 17 -1.94 0.68 9.73
CA THR A 17 -1.59 -0.65 10.26
C THR A 17 -2.81 -1.57 10.34
N ARG A 18 -4.04 -1.03 10.48
CA ARG A 18 -5.27 -1.81 10.55
C ARG A 18 -5.43 -2.80 9.38
N PRO A 19 -5.25 -2.42 8.10
CA PRO A 19 -5.35 -3.38 6.99
C PRO A 19 -4.33 -4.52 7.08
N SER A 20 -3.14 -4.27 7.62
CA SER A 20 -2.14 -5.33 7.86
C SER A 20 -2.62 -6.32 8.91
N ARG A 21 -3.26 -5.84 9.99
CA ARG A 21 -3.86 -6.72 11.02
C ARG A 21 -5.00 -7.55 10.44
N ASP A 22 -5.86 -6.93 9.63
CA ASP A 22 -7.02 -7.59 9.02
C ASP A 22 -6.55 -8.67 8.02
N LEU A 23 -5.51 -8.38 7.20
CA LEU A 23 -4.90 -9.35 6.31
C LEU A 23 -4.24 -10.50 7.08
N LEU A 24 -3.45 -10.19 8.11
CA LEU A 24 -2.74 -11.17 8.92
C LEU A 24 -3.70 -12.16 9.60
N ALA A 25 -4.86 -11.67 10.05
CA ALA A 25 -5.88 -12.48 10.70
C ALA A 25 -6.48 -13.57 9.78
N GLN A 26 -6.41 -13.38 8.45
CA GLN A 26 -6.95 -14.32 7.47
C GLN A 26 -5.92 -15.36 6.98
N ILE A 27 -4.66 -15.26 7.41
CA ILE A 27 -3.63 -16.25 7.05
C ILE A 27 -3.92 -17.57 7.81
N PRO A 28 -4.24 -18.68 7.10
CA PRO A 28 -4.65 -19.93 7.74
C PRO A 28 -3.44 -20.79 8.17
N LEU A 29 -2.41 -20.16 8.73
CA LEU A 29 -1.19 -20.82 9.18
C LEU A 29 -0.93 -20.47 10.65
N PHE A 30 -0.96 -21.47 11.53
CA PHE A 30 -0.72 -21.26 12.96
C PHE A 30 0.77 -21.15 13.26
N ASP A 31 1.58 -22.02 12.63
CA ASP A 31 3.02 -22.09 12.82
C ASP A 31 3.74 -21.82 11.50
N ALA A 32 4.42 -20.69 11.42
CA ALA A 32 5.33 -20.35 10.33
C ALA A 32 6.76 -20.33 10.86
N ARG A 33 7.72 -20.81 10.07
CA ARG A 33 9.16 -20.79 10.41
C ARG A 33 9.90 -19.71 9.67
N LYS A 34 9.47 -19.38 8.45
CA LYS A 34 10.10 -18.36 7.61
C LYS A 34 9.03 -17.48 6.97
N VAL A 35 9.08 -16.21 7.28
CA VAL A 35 8.10 -15.19 6.84
C VAL A 35 8.84 -14.04 6.18
N VAL A 36 8.35 -13.60 5.05
CA VAL A 36 8.90 -12.43 4.36
C VAL A 36 7.83 -11.34 4.25
N ASP A 37 8.18 -10.14 4.72
CA ASP A 37 7.40 -8.92 4.57
C ASP A 37 7.90 -8.14 3.35
N ILE A 38 7.12 -8.15 2.29
CA ILE A 38 7.44 -7.53 1.01
C ILE A 38 6.99 -6.07 1.02
N GLY A 39 7.94 -5.13 0.83
CA GLY A 39 7.67 -3.71 0.98
C GLY A 39 7.41 -3.34 2.43
N CYS A 40 8.29 -3.80 3.32
CA CYS A 40 8.14 -3.71 4.76
C CYS A 40 8.10 -2.26 5.29
N GLY A 41 8.55 -1.29 4.48
CA GLY A 41 8.63 0.11 4.90
C GLY A 41 9.42 0.28 6.20
N PRO A 42 8.94 1.09 7.16
CA PRO A 42 9.63 1.30 8.45
C PRO A 42 9.37 0.18 9.47
N GLY A 43 8.84 -0.99 9.02
CA GLY A 43 8.71 -2.19 9.85
C GLY A 43 7.38 -2.37 10.59
N ASN A 44 6.35 -1.57 10.33
CA ASN A 44 5.06 -1.66 11.00
C ASN A 44 4.37 -3.02 10.78
N SER A 45 4.30 -3.49 9.54
CA SER A 45 3.77 -4.81 9.19
C SER A 45 4.68 -5.92 9.73
N THR A 46 6.00 -5.75 9.60
CA THR A 46 6.98 -6.71 10.12
C THR A 46 6.81 -6.95 11.62
N GLU A 47 6.56 -5.91 12.40
CA GLU A 47 6.29 -6.03 13.85
C GLU A 47 5.07 -6.91 14.15
N LEU A 48 4.01 -6.82 13.34
CA LEU A 48 2.83 -7.67 13.48
C LEU A 48 3.16 -9.14 13.18
N LEU A 49 3.97 -9.39 12.14
CA LEU A 49 4.42 -10.73 11.77
C LEU A 49 5.27 -11.37 12.87
N VAL A 50 6.21 -10.60 13.44
CA VAL A 50 7.04 -11.02 14.58
C VAL A 50 6.18 -11.38 15.80
N LYS A 51 5.17 -10.55 16.10
CA LYS A 51 4.24 -10.83 17.22
C LYS A 51 3.39 -12.08 16.98
N ARG A 52 3.00 -12.32 15.73
CA ARG A 52 2.18 -13.50 15.34
C ARG A 52 2.99 -14.78 15.41
N TRP A 53 4.25 -14.74 14.95
CA TRP A 53 5.15 -15.91 14.89
C TRP A 53 6.51 -15.61 15.55
N PRO A 54 6.56 -15.57 16.88
CA PRO A 54 7.77 -15.13 17.60
C PRO A 54 8.98 -16.06 17.44
N GLN A 55 8.76 -17.28 16.93
CA GLN A 55 9.83 -18.24 16.64
C GLN A 55 10.24 -18.27 15.15
N ALA A 56 9.57 -17.51 14.30
CA ALA A 56 9.86 -17.47 12.89
C ALA A 56 11.06 -16.58 12.57
N ALA A 57 11.82 -16.96 11.53
CA ALA A 57 12.73 -16.06 10.87
C ALA A 57 11.92 -15.07 10.02
N VAL A 58 11.69 -13.86 10.54
CA VAL A 58 10.97 -12.81 9.82
C VAL A 58 11.99 -11.90 9.13
N ILE A 59 11.81 -11.72 7.80
CA ILE A 59 12.68 -10.93 6.94
C ILE A 59 11.84 -9.82 6.31
N GLY A 60 12.25 -8.55 6.43
CA GLY A 60 11.66 -7.44 5.70
C GLY A 60 12.45 -7.12 4.44
N ILE A 61 11.78 -6.87 3.31
CA ILE A 61 12.43 -6.34 2.11
C ILE A 61 11.76 -5.04 1.67
N ASP A 62 12.56 -4.08 1.23
CA ASP A 62 12.11 -2.80 0.67
C ASP A 62 13.17 -2.26 -0.31
N THR A 63 12.81 -1.32 -1.17
CA THR A 63 13.76 -0.63 -2.06
C THR A 63 14.30 0.66 -1.46
N SER A 64 13.71 1.17 -0.38
CA SER A 64 14.09 2.42 0.28
C SER A 64 15.08 2.15 1.41
N ALA A 65 16.30 2.63 1.25
CA ALA A 65 17.33 2.55 2.30
C ALA A 65 16.93 3.29 3.58
N ASP A 66 16.17 4.40 3.46
CA ASP A 66 15.66 5.16 4.60
C ASP A 66 14.63 4.36 5.41
N MET A 67 13.67 3.75 4.73
CA MET A 67 12.68 2.87 5.35
C MET A 67 13.35 1.69 6.08
N LEU A 68 14.31 1.04 5.43
CA LEU A 68 15.03 -0.08 6.04
C LEU A 68 15.88 0.34 7.25
N ARG A 69 16.44 1.55 7.25
CA ARG A 69 17.14 2.10 8.42
C ARG A 69 16.20 2.21 9.63
N GLN A 70 14.98 2.72 9.42
CA GLN A 70 13.97 2.84 10.48
C GLN A 70 13.44 1.47 10.92
N ALA A 71 13.22 0.55 9.98
CA ALA A 71 12.83 -0.81 10.30
C ALA A 71 13.85 -1.53 11.20
N ARG A 72 15.16 -1.34 10.94
CA ARG A 72 16.25 -1.87 11.80
C ARG A 72 16.27 -1.22 13.18
N GLN A 73 15.91 0.06 13.30
CA GLN A 73 15.79 0.73 14.60
C GLN A 73 14.56 0.21 15.38
N ARG A 74 13.43 -0.03 14.70
CA ARG A 74 12.21 -0.56 15.30
C ARG A 74 12.36 -2.01 15.75
N LEU A 75 13.04 -2.85 14.97
CA LEU A 75 13.20 -4.29 15.19
C LEU A 75 14.65 -4.73 15.04
N PRO A 76 15.54 -4.37 16.01
CA PRO A 76 16.99 -4.56 15.88
C PRO A 76 17.44 -6.01 15.80
N GLY A 77 16.59 -6.98 16.19
CA GLY A 77 16.92 -8.41 16.12
C GLY A 77 16.52 -9.10 14.81
N HIS A 78 15.97 -8.34 13.82
CA HIS A 78 15.42 -8.92 12.59
C HIS A 78 16.21 -8.49 11.34
N SER A 79 16.10 -9.28 10.26
CA SER A 79 16.80 -9.04 9.00
C SER A 79 15.99 -8.12 8.08
N PHE A 80 16.63 -7.07 7.55
CA PHE A 80 16.07 -6.15 6.59
C PHE A 80 17.02 -6.00 5.39
N ILE A 81 16.50 -6.30 4.19
CA ILE A 81 17.27 -6.42 2.96
C ILE A 81 16.76 -5.41 1.93
N GLU A 82 17.66 -4.65 1.34
CA GLU A 82 17.34 -3.81 0.20
C GLU A 82 17.17 -4.70 -1.04
N ALA A 83 15.95 -4.74 -1.58
CA ALA A 83 15.64 -5.59 -2.70
C ALA A 83 14.47 -5.05 -3.53
N ASN A 84 14.58 -5.22 -4.85
CA ASN A 84 13.49 -4.92 -5.78
C ASN A 84 12.73 -6.22 -6.09
N ILE A 85 11.45 -6.24 -5.77
CA ILE A 85 10.56 -7.40 -5.95
C ILE A 85 10.52 -7.91 -7.40
N ALA A 86 10.78 -7.05 -8.39
CA ALA A 86 10.80 -7.45 -9.80
C ALA A 86 11.88 -8.51 -10.12
N HIS A 87 12.98 -8.52 -9.35
CA HIS A 87 14.14 -9.39 -9.54
C HIS A 87 14.45 -10.28 -8.35
N TRP A 88 13.78 -10.04 -7.22
CA TRP A 88 13.98 -10.79 -5.98
C TRP A 88 13.22 -12.13 -6.01
N ALA A 89 13.82 -13.15 -5.44
CA ALA A 89 13.16 -14.44 -5.21
C ALA A 89 13.09 -14.75 -3.71
N PRO A 90 11.99 -15.35 -3.24
CA PRO A 90 11.89 -15.74 -1.83
C PRO A 90 12.94 -16.81 -1.49
N PRO A 91 13.50 -16.78 -0.27
CA PRO A 91 14.34 -17.86 0.22
C PRO A 91 13.60 -19.21 0.16
N GLU A 92 14.34 -20.30 -0.05
CA GLU A 92 13.76 -21.63 0.00
C GLU A 92 13.02 -21.89 1.32
N ASN A 93 11.94 -22.66 1.23
CA ASN A 93 11.08 -23.02 2.37
C ASN A 93 10.49 -21.79 3.09
N THR A 94 10.13 -20.75 2.33
CA THR A 94 9.36 -19.62 2.85
C THR A 94 7.90 -20.06 3.04
N ASP A 95 7.38 -19.96 4.28
CA ASP A 95 6.02 -20.35 4.62
C ASP A 95 5.02 -19.25 4.28
N VAL A 96 5.40 -17.97 4.47
CA VAL A 96 4.51 -16.82 4.24
C VAL A 96 5.23 -15.73 3.48
N LEU A 97 4.63 -15.26 2.40
CA LEU A 97 4.90 -13.98 1.76
C LEU A 97 3.77 -13.02 2.11
N PHE A 98 4.10 -11.97 2.81
CA PHE A 98 3.17 -10.93 3.24
C PHE A 98 3.47 -9.62 2.51
N ALA A 99 2.44 -8.95 2.00
CA ALA A 99 2.61 -7.70 1.27
C ALA A 99 1.46 -6.74 1.58
N ASN A 100 1.77 -5.63 2.25
CA ASN A 100 0.76 -4.62 2.58
C ASN A 100 1.05 -3.30 1.86
N ALA A 101 0.15 -2.91 0.96
CA ALA A 101 0.17 -1.63 0.23
C ALA A 101 1.44 -1.39 -0.60
N ILE A 102 1.92 -2.42 -1.30
CA ILE A 102 3.07 -2.32 -2.21
C ILE A 102 2.71 -2.60 -3.66
N PHE A 103 1.97 -3.67 -3.98
CA PHE A 103 1.81 -4.13 -5.36
C PHE A 103 1.05 -3.16 -6.28
N GLN A 104 0.29 -2.23 -5.73
CA GLN A 104 -0.30 -1.12 -6.51
C GLN A 104 0.74 -0.18 -7.16
N TRP A 105 2.00 -0.27 -6.75
CA TRP A 105 3.12 0.50 -7.30
C TRP A 105 4.00 -0.32 -8.26
N VAL A 106 3.74 -1.63 -8.39
CA VAL A 106 4.55 -2.55 -9.18
C VAL A 106 3.90 -2.76 -10.56
N PRO A 107 4.51 -2.27 -11.65
CA PRO A 107 4.00 -2.53 -12.99
C PRO A 107 3.86 -4.03 -13.26
N GLY A 108 2.71 -4.46 -13.80
CA GLY A 108 2.47 -5.86 -14.10
C GLY A 108 2.46 -6.76 -12.86
N HIS A 109 2.05 -6.25 -11.71
CA HIS A 109 2.06 -6.94 -10.42
C HIS A 109 1.40 -8.33 -10.45
N LEU A 110 0.42 -8.55 -11.32
CA LEU A 110 -0.24 -9.85 -11.45
C LEU A 110 0.75 -10.98 -11.80
N LYS A 111 1.67 -10.72 -12.73
CA LYS A 111 2.75 -11.67 -13.08
C LYS A 111 3.71 -11.90 -11.90
N GLN A 112 3.96 -10.86 -11.10
CA GLN A 112 4.79 -10.99 -9.91
C GLN A 112 4.09 -11.83 -8.83
N LEU A 113 2.79 -11.65 -8.63
CA LEU A 113 2.01 -12.47 -7.70
C LEU A 113 2.02 -13.96 -8.11
N GLN A 114 1.82 -14.26 -9.41
CA GLN A 114 1.92 -15.62 -9.95
C GLN A 114 3.31 -16.23 -9.68
N ARG A 115 4.38 -15.49 -10.00
CA ARG A 115 5.76 -15.93 -9.78
C ARG A 115 6.06 -16.21 -8.32
N LEU A 116 5.65 -15.33 -7.43
CA LEU A 116 5.87 -15.46 -5.99
C LEU A 116 5.07 -16.61 -5.39
N LEU A 117 3.81 -16.76 -5.76
CA LEU A 117 2.98 -17.89 -5.33
C LEU A 117 3.58 -19.21 -5.84
N GLY A 118 4.01 -19.25 -7.10
CA GLY A 118 4.68 -20.40 -7.71
C GLY A 118 6.00 -20.80 -7.04
N ALA A 119 6.69 -19.86 -6.36
CA ALA A 119 7.95 -20.12 -5.67
C ALA A 119 7.78 -20.66 -4.23
N LEU A 120 6.56 -20.59 -3.67
CA LEU A 120 6.29 -21.12 -2.33
C LEU A 120 6.23 -22.66 -2.34
N PRO A 121 6.56 -23.34 -1.22
CA PRO A 121 6.29 -24.76 -1.07
C PRO A 121 4.78 -25.05 -0.98
N SER A 122 4.38 -26.31 -1.11
CA SER A 122 3.01 -26.72 -0.85
C SER A 122 2.58 -26.32 0.56
N GLY A 123 1.41 -25.70 0.70
CA GLY A 123 0.91 -25.13 1.95
C GLY A 123 1.45 -23.73 2.28
N GLY A 124 2.40 -23.21 1.51
CA GLY A 124 2.90 -21.83 1.66
C GLY A 124 1.82 -20.80 1.30
N VAL A 125 1.83 -19.64 1.96
CA VAL A 125 0.79 -18.62 1.86
C VAL A 125 1.33 -17.33 1.26
N LEU A 126 0.67 -16.84 0.22
CA LEU A 126 0.83 -15.47 -0.29
C LEU A 126 -0.36 -14.64 0.20
N ALA A 127 -0.08 -13.63 1.02
CA ALA A 127 -1.08 -12.70 1.57
C ALA A 127 -0.79 -11.29 1.09
N VAL A 128 -1.74 -10.67 0.40
CA VAL A 128 -1.57 -9.36 -0.24
C VAL A 128 -2.75 -8.45 0.08
N GLN A 129 -2.45 -7.20 0.40
CA GLN A 129 -3.43 -6.12 0.49
C GLN A 129 -2.98 -4.94 -0.35
N MET A 130 -3.91 -4.32 -1.06
CA MET A 130 -3.66 -3.12 -1.87
C MET A 130 -4.79 -2.10 -1.71
N PRO A 131 -4.50 -0.79 -1.60
CA PRO A 131 -5.52 0.24 -1.80
C PRO A 131 -6.11 0.16 -3.21
N ASP A 132 -7.44 0.08 -3.29
CA ASP A 132 -8.22 0.09 -4.53
C ASP A 132 -9.09 1.35 -4.58
N ASN A 133 -8.41 2.50 -4.60
CA ASN A 133 -9.01 3.80 -4.29
C ASN A 133 -8.80 4.87 -5.36
N LEU A 134 -8.35 4.50 -6.57
CA LEU A 134 -8.13 5.49 -7.64
C LEU A 134 -9.41 6.13 -8.15
N GLU A 135 -10.55 5.48 -7.99
CA GLU A 135 -11.88 6.01 -8.34
C GLU A 135 -12.55 6.78 -7.18
N GLU A 136 -11.90 6.85 -6.02
CA GLU A 136 -12.40 7.66 -4.91
C GLU A 136 -12.15 9.17 -5.15
N PRO A 137 -13.03 10.07 -4.67
CA PRO A 137 -12.94 11.49 -4.94
C PRO A 137 -11.56 12.09 -4.69
N ALA A 138 -10.89 11.72 -3.60
CA ALA A 138 -9.56 12.21 -3.30
C ALA A 138 -8.54 11.95 -4.42
N HIS A 139 -8.63 10.80 -5.11
CA HIS A 139 -7.72 10.47 -6.21
C HIS A 139 -8.20 10.97 -7.57
N VAL A 140 -9.52 10.96 -7.80
CA VAL A 140 -10.10 11.53 -9.04
C VAL A 140 -9.76 13.02 -9.14
N LEU A 141 -9.98 13.77 -8.07
CA LEU A 141 -9.74 15.22 -8.03
C LEU A 141 -8.27 15.60 -8.20
N MET A 142 -7.30 14.77 -7.76
CA MET A 142 -5.88 15.00 -8.09
C MET A 142 -5.66 15.05 -9.59
N ARG A 143 -6.20 14.07 -10.32
CA ARG A 143 -6.06 13.98 -11.77
C ARG A 143 -6.82 15.08 -12.49
N GLU A 144 -8.03 15.41 -12.03
CA GLU A 144 -8.80 16.52 -12.62
C GLU A 144 -8.07 17.86 -12.50
N VAL A 145 -7.53 18.18 -11.31
CA VAL A 145 -6.75 19.41 -11.13
C VAL A 145 -5.49 19.40 -12.00
N ALA A 146 -4.80 18.27 -12.11
CA ALA A 146 -3.63 18.12 -12.96
C ALA A 146 -3.93 18.35 -14.46
N HIS A 147 -5.18 18.20 -14.91
CA HIS A 147 -5.60 18.47 -16.29
C HIS A 147 -5.96 19.94 -16.55
N LEU A 148 -5.96 20.79 -15.53
CA LEU A 148 -6.18 22.24 -15.69
C LEU A 148 -4.89 22.94 -16.10
N GLU A 149 -5.03 24.11 -16.76
CA GLU A 149 -3.92 25.04 -16.92
C GLU A 149 -3.59 25.73 -15.58
N PRO A 150 -2.31 25.94 -15.25
CA PRO A 150 -1.13 25.71 -16.10
C PRO A 150 -0.49 24.30 -15.97
N TRP A 151 -1.07 23.35 -15.22
CA TRP A 151 -0.41 22.10 -14.81
C TRP A 151 -0.48 20.97 -15.81
N ARG A 152 -1.36 21.05 -16.82
CA ARG A 152 -1.66 19.94 -17.75
C ARG A 152 -0.42 19.29 -18.35
N GLU A 153 0.49 20.09 -18.89
CA GLU A 153 1.70 19.56 -19.52
C GLU A 153 2.70 19.05 -18.48
N MET A 154 2.88 19.78 -17.37
CA MET A 154 3.85 19.46 -16.32
C MET A 154 3.49 18.18 -15.57
N LEU A 155 2.19 17.90 -15.39
CA LEU A 155 1.68 16.76 -14.60
C LEU A 155 1.12 15.63 -15.44
N ALA A 156 1.30 15.65 -16.76
CA ALA A 156 0.79 14.58 -17.66
C ALA A 156 1.26 13.18 -17.25
N GLU A 157 2.51 13.03 -16.82
CA GLU A 157 3.06 11.76 -16.35
C GLU A 157 2.59 11.40 -14.93
N ALA A 158 2.38 12.40 -14.07
CA ALA A 158 1.90 12.17 -12.70
C ALA A 158 0.54 11.46 -12.69
N ALA A 159 -0.34 11.82 -13.62
CA ALA A 159 -1.67 11.20 -13.76
C ALA A 159 -1.62 9.72 -14.16
N ARG A 160 -0.47 9.21 -14.64
CA ARG A 160 -0.23 7.84 -15.13
C ARG A 160 0.60 6.97 -14.19
N VAL A 161 1.02 7.50 -13.05
CA VAL A 161 1.92 6.78 -12.11
C VAL A 161 1.31 5.50 -11.55
N ARG A 162 -0.02 5.42 -11.50
CA ARG A 162 -0.76 4.23 -11.05
C ARG A 162 -1.90 3.90 -11.99
N ASP A 163 -2.02 2.63 -12.30
CA ASP A 163 -3.18 2.06 -13.00
C ASP A 163 -4.25 1.60 -12.00
N ASN A 164 -5.49 1.54 -12.45
CA ASN A 164 -6.56 0.88 -11.71
C ASN A 164 -6.21 -0.59 -11.49
N LEU A 165 -6.51 -1.09 -10.31
CA LEU A 165 -6.32 -2.51 -10.04
C LEU A 165 -7.27 -3.35 -10.91
N PRO A 166 -6.83 -4.52 -11.37
CA PRO A 166 -7.70 -5.49 -12.02
C PRO A 166 -8.90 -5.84 -11.14
N LYS A 167 -10.02 -6.20 -11.76
CA LYS A 167 -11.19 -6.71 -11.04
C LYS A 167 -10.87 -8.05 -10.37
N PRO A 168 -11.55 -8.44 -9.27
CA PRO A 168 -11.30 -9.68 -8.55
C PRO A 168 -11.25 -10.94 -9.42
N GLY A 169 -12.09 -11.04 -10.45
CA GLY A 169 -12.09 -12.16 -11.40
C GLY A 169 -10.76 -12.36 -12.12
N VAL A 170 -10.05 -11.27 -12.46
CA VAL A 170 -8.73 -11.36 -13.12
C VAL A 170 -7.69 -11.95 -12.19
N TYR A 171 -7.71 -11.60 -10.89
CA TYR A 171 -6.84 -12.23 -9.89
C TYR A 171 -7.20 -13.69 -9.68
N TYR A 172 -8.51 -14.02 -9.65
CA TYR A 172 -9.00 -15.37 -9.50
C TYR A 172 -8.50 -16.28 -10.65
N ASP A 173 -8.68 -15.85 -11.89
CA ASP A 173 -8.25 -16.61 -13.06
C ASP A 173 -6.73 -16.79 -13.13
N ALA A 174 -5.97 -15.78 -12.66
CA ALA A 174 -4.51 -15.82 -12.69
C ALA A 174 -3.90 -16.67 -11.56
N LEU A 175 -4.47 -16.64 -10.36
CA LEU A 175 -3.89 -17.28 -9.17
C LEU A 175 -4.54 -18.63 -8.84
N GLY A 176 -5.82 -18.81 -9.17
CA GLY A 176 -6.58 -20.03 -8.87
C GLY A 176 -5.90 -21.32 -9.32
N PRO A 177 -5.36 -21.42 -10.55
CA PRO A 177 -4.64 -22.61 -11.01
C PRO A 177 -3.36 -22.94 -10.24
N LEU A 178 -2.82 -22.00 -9.45
CA LEU A 178 -1.55 -22.12 -8.73
C LEU A 178 -1.72 -22.42 -7.23
N CYS A 179 -2.95 -22.48 -6.72
CA CYS A 179 -3.21 -22.61 -5.29
C CYS A 179 -4.36 -23.59 -5.00
N THR A 180 -4.36 -24.14 -3.79
CA THR A 180 -5.40 -25.04 -3.27
C THR A 180 -6.54 -24.28 -2.60
N ARG A 181 -6.28 -23.03 -2.15
CA ARG A 181 -7.25 -22.12 -1.57
C ARG A 181 -6.94 -20.71 -2.02
N LEU A 182 -7.97 -19.98 -2.45
CA LEU A 182 -7.87 -18.57 -2.84
C LEU A 182 -9.05 -17.80 -2.28
N GLU A 183 -8.75 -16.79 -1.50
CA GLU A 183 -9.73 -15.82 -0.99
C GLU A 183 -9.41 -14.43 -1.52
N ILE A 184 -10.41 -13.76 -2.06
CA ILE A 184 -10.31 -12.40 -2.58
C ILE A 184 -11.51 -11.63 -2.06
N TRP A 185 -11.27 -10.51 -1.38
CA TRP A 185 -12.37 -9.67 -0.88
C TRP A 185 -11.99 -8.19 -0.86
N HIS A 186 -13.00 -7.34 -0.70
CA HIS A 186 -12.81 -5.91 -0.45
C HIS A 186 -13.26 -5.55 0.96
N THR A 187 -12.49 -4.65 1.58
CA THR A 187 -12.91 -3.96 2.80
C THR A 187 -12.88 -2.46 2.53
N ILE A 188 -13.95 -1.78 2.92
CA ILE A 188 -14.04 -0.33 2.83
C ILE A 188 -13.86 0.23 4.22
N TYR A 189 -12.74 0.94 4.42
CA TYR A 189 -12.50 1.71 5.63
C TYR A 189 -13.08 3.12 5.45
N ASN A 190 -13.79 3.63 6.45
CA ASN A 190 -14.20 5.02 6.50
C ASN A 190 -13.37 5.68 7.60
N HIS A 191 -12.31 6.38 7.21
CA HIS A 191 -11.47 7.11 8.17
C HIS A 191 -12.15 8.40 8.57
N VAL A 192 -12.34 8.57 9.88
CA VAL A 192 -12.91 9.79 10.44
C VAL A 192 -11.80 10.82 10.56
N LEU A 193 -11.92 11.93 9.82
CA LEU A 193 -10.96 13.02 9.79
C LEU A 193 -11.62 14.31 10.24
N ASP A 194 -10.83 15.24 10.79
CA ASP A 194 -11.38 16.45 11.38
C ASP A 194 -12.06 17.36 10.37
N ASP A 195 -11.50 17.44 9.15
CA ASP A 195 -12.02 18.28 8.06
C ASP A 195 -11.48 17.85 6.70
N ALA A 196 -11.86 18.59 5.66
CA ALA A 196 -11.37 18.38 4.30
C ALA A 196 -9.85 18.63 4.15
N ALA A 197 -9.25 19.50 4.96
CA ALA A 197 -7.81 19.72 4.93
C ALA A 197 -7.05 18.50 5.45
N ALA A 198 -7.60 17.79 6.44
CA ALA A 198 -7.05 16.53 6.92
C ALA A 198 -7.07 15.42 5.84
N VAL A 199 -8.05 15.43 4.91
CA VAL A 199 -8.04 14.54 3.74
C VAL A 199 -6.85 14.85 2.84
N VAL A 200 -6.56 16.12 2.57
CA VAL A 200 -5.39 16.55 1.79
C VAL A 200 -4.09 16.09 2.46
N GLU A 201 -3.96 16.30 3.76
CA GLU A 201 -2.79 15.85 4.53
C GLU A 201 -2.62 14.32 4.52
N TRP A 202 -3.72 13.56 4.55
CA TRP A 202 -3.68 12.10 4.44
C TRP A 202 -3.03 11.64 3.13
N VAL A 203 -3.46 12.19 2.01
CA VAL A 203 -2.98 11.77 0.68
C VAL A 203 -1.64 12.40 0.30
N LYS A 204 -1.23 13.48 0.96
CA LYS A 204 0.02 14.21 0.70
C LYS A 204 1.27 13.37 0.91
N GLY A 205 1.22 12.45 1.88
CA GLY A 205 2.31 11.49 2.13
C GLY A 205 2.37 10.33 1.14
N THR A 206 1.41 10.19 0.21
CA THR A 206 1.29 9.03 -0.67
C THR A 206 0.87 9.41 -2.09
N GLY A 207 -0.40 9.33 -2.42
CA GLY A 207 -0.95 9.50 -3.77
C GLY A 207 -0.77 10.89 -4.37
N LEU A 208 -0.64 11.93 -3.55
CA LEU A 208 -0.50 13.31 -4.01
C LEU A 208 0.96 13.66 -4.39
N ARG A 209 1.96 12.93 -3.90
CA ARG A 209 3.38 13.20 -4.17
C ARG A 209 3.73 13.34 -5.67
N PRO A 210 3.31 12.43 -6.54
CA PRO A 210 3.59 12.54 -7.98
C PRO A 210 3.12 13.88 -8.58
N PHE A 211 2.07 14.47 -8.01
CA PHE A 211 1.50 15.75 -8.50
C PHE A 211 2.16 16.98 -7.91
N VAL A 212 2.68 16.92 -6.69
CA VAL A 212 3.23 18.10 -6.00
C VAL A 212 4.75 18.16 -6.05
N ASP A 213 5.46 17.03 -6.13
CA ASP A 213 6.92 16.98 -6.14
C ASP A 213 7.54 17.66 -7.40
N PRO A 214 6.94 17.56 -8.62
CA PRO A 214 7.46 18.23 -9.81
C PRO A 214 7.28 19.74 -9.82
N LEU A 215 6.35 20.30 -9.02
CA LEU A 215 5.96 21.70 -9.04
C LEU A 215 6.91 22.58 -8.21
N ASP A 216 7.19 23.77 -8.70
CA ASP A 216 7.88 24.79 -7.91
C ASP A 216 7.00 25.29 -6.73
N PRO A 217 7.55 26.02 -5.74
CA PRO A 217 6.79 26.42 -4.56
C PRO A 217 5.54 27.26 -4.84
N PRO A 218 5.53 28.26 -5.76
CA PRO A 218 4.32 29.00 -6.15
C PRO A 218 3.27 28.10 -6.81
N GLU A 219 3.65 27.30 -7.79
CA GLU A 219 2.77 26.38 -8.50
C GLU A 219 2.16 25.33 -7.58
N ARG A 220 2.98 24.73 -6.71
CA ARG A 220 2.54 23.78 -5.69
C ARG A 220 1.49 24.39 -4.77
N LYS A 221 1.68 25.63 -4.34
CA LYS A 221 0.71 26.34 -3.50
C LYS A 221 -0.62 26.53 -4.22
N GLN A 222 -0.60 26.92 -5.49
CA GLN A 222 -1.81 27.10 -6.30
C GLN A 222 -2.51 25.77 -6.55
N TYR A 223 -1.78 24.72 -6.93
CA TYR A 223 -2.31 23.38 -7.12
C TYR A 223 -3.00 22.87 -5.86
N LEU A 224 -2.33 22.96 -4.70
CA LEU A 224 -2.88 22.55 -3.42
C LEU A 224 -4.12 23.34 -3.01
N ALA A 225 -4.17 24.64 -3.31
CA ALA A 225 -5.35 25.47 -3.03
C ALA A 225 -6.56 25.01 -3.85
N GLU A 226 -6.40 24.80 -5.17
CA GLU A 226 -7.45 24.32 -6.06
C GLU A 226 -7.91 22.90 -5.66
N TYR A 227 -6.95 21.99 -5.39
CA TYR A 227 -7.25 20.66 -4.94
C TYR A 227 -8.03 20.65 -3.62
N THR A 228 -7.59 21.46 -2.63
CA THR A 228 -8.25 21.55 -1.31
C THR A 228 -9.69 22.08 -1.44
N ALA A 229 -9.91 23.07 -2.31
CA ALA A 229 -11.26 23.60 -2.55
C ALA A 229 -12.21 22.51 -3.10
N ARG A 230 -11.74 21.69 -4.04
CA ARG A 230 -12.52 20.58 -4.60
C ARG A 230 -12.75 19.45 -3.59
N ILE A 231 -11.75 19.14 -2.77
CA ILE A 231 -11.89 18.20 -1.66
C ILE A 231 -12.97 18.69 -0.68
N ALA A 232 -12.96 19.96 -0.30
CA ALA A 232 -13.98 20.52 0.59
C ALA A 232 -15.40 20.44 0.00
N ALA A 233 -15.55 20.60 -1.31
CA ALA A 233 -16.84 20.43 -1.97
C ALA A 233 -17.31 18.96 -2.06
N SER A 234 -16.39 17.99 -2.00
CA SER A 234 -16.69 16.56 -2.16
C SER A 234 -16.83 15.82 -0.83
N TYR A 235 -16.11 16.24 0.21
CA TYR A 235 -16.14 15.64 1.54
C TYR A 235 -16.91 16.55 2.49
N LEU A 236 -18.25 16.42 2.44
CA LEU A 236 -19.15 17.23 3.27
C LEU A 236 -19.07 16.82 4.75
N PRO A 237 -19.14 17.79 5.68
CA PRO A 237 -19.13 17.50 7.10
C PRO A 237 -20.33 16.67 7.53
N GLN A 238 -20.10 15.72 8.43
CA GLN A 238 -21.11 14.95 9.12
C GLN A 238 -21.73 15.79 10.26
N ALA A 239 -22.67 15.23 11.02
CA ALA A 239 -23.38 15.93 12.09
C ALA A 239 -22.46 16.48 13.20
N ASP A 240 -21.29 15.88 13.38
CA ASP A 240 -20.26 16.30 14.34
C ASP A 240 -19.19 17.23 13.75
N GLY A 241 -19.37 17.65 12.48
CA GLY A 241 -18.43 18.50 11.73
C GLY A 241 -17.27 17.77 11.09
N LYS A 242 -17.08 16.47 11.35
CA LYS A 242 -16.00 15.65 10.76
C LYS A 242 -16.36 15.16 9.38
N VAL A 243 -15.34 14.72 8.62
CA VAL A 243 -15.53 14.13 7.30
C VAL A 243 -15.14 12.65 7.29
N LEU A 244 -15.77 11.89 6.38
CA LEU A 244 -15.45 10.46 6.20
C LEU A 244 -14.64 10.27 4.92
N LEU A 245 -13.37 9.89 5.07
CA LEU A 245 -12.55 9.45 3.94
C LEU A 245 -12.82 7.98 3.68
N ARG A 246 -13.61 7.70 2.64
CA ARG A 246 -13.85 6.35 2.15
C ARG A 246 -12.57 5.81 1.49
N PHE A 247 -12.14 4.61 1.92
CA PHE A 247 -10.85 4.04 1.51
C PHE A 247 -10.97 2.53 1.25
N PRO A 248 -11.42 2.12 0.06
CA PRO A 248 -11.53 0.71 -0.31
C PRO A 248 -10.14 0.08 -0.50
N ARG A 249 -10.06 -1.20 -0.14
CA ARG A 249 -8.86 -2.03 -0.26
C ARG A 249 -9.24 -3.43 -0.70
N ILE A 250 -8.47 -3.99 -1.62
CA ILE A 250 -8.55 -5.40 -2.01
C ILE A 250 -7.58 -6.23 -1.19
N PHE A 251 -8.02 -7.41 -0.81
CA PHE A 251 -7.28 -8.42 -0.06
C PHE A 251 -7.25 -9.72 -0.84
N ILE A 252 -6.12 -10.40 -0.81
CA ILE A 252 -5.91 -11.68 -1.49
C ILE A 252 -5.12 -12.59 -0.54
N VAL A 253 -5.63 -13.77 -0.25
CA VAL A 253 -4.91 -14.83 0.47
C VAL A 253 -4.95 -16.09 -0.39
N ALA A 254 -3.78 -16.54 -0.83
CA ALA A 254 -3.61 -17.72 -1.65
C ALA A 254 -2.72 -18.75 -0.95
N VAL A 255 -3.19 -19.98 -0.82
CA VAL A 255 -2.44 -21.13 -0.27
C VAL A 255 -2.03 -22.02 -1.43
N ARG A 256 -0.73 -22.24 -1.60
CA ARG A 256 -0.20 -23.09 -2.66
C ARG A 256 -0.47 -24.57 -2.45
#